data_19312ed5aa424dbffbb3eb8d6dcaf1f9
#
_entry.id   19312ed5aa424dbffbb3eb8d6dcaf1f9
#
_cell.length_a   1.000
_cell.length_b   1.000
_cell.length_c   1.000
_cell.angle_alpha   90.00
_cell.angle_beta   90.00
_cell.angle_gamma   90.00
#
_symmetry.space_group_name_H-M   'P 1'
#
loop_
_entity.id
_entity.type
_entity.pdbx_description
1 polymer ?
#
loop_
_entity_poly.entity_id
_entity_poly.type
_entity_poly.pdbx_seq_one_letter_code
_entity_poly.pdbx_strand_id
1 'polypeptide(L)'
;MRKPILSAAEAVADIGDGATVMIGGFGVIQGWPASLIGALRARGSRNLTIICNTPGVGPTSPQQLAESGQIARLIASYAAYPTQPTPIESGIRAGTIAHELVPQGTLIERVRAAGAGLAAFYTPTGAGTAAAAGKEVRQFGGRPFVLETALCADYALVRAARADRSGNLVYRGAGRNYNPLLASAARTTIAEVDEIVDTGALDPELVVTPGIFVDGLVRCEQPLDRDRVRELSLRFGKQWDLEARQRPIGPHGIPPDLMARKTALLLRRAEYVNLGLGLPTLVSSHVDPEQDITLHAENGMLGFGPLAREGEEDIDLYNASGQFVACLPGASFADSCTAFAMVRSRRVSTVVLGGFQVSAGGDLANWTVPATRVGGIGGAMDLAAAGARVLVVMFHLTRDGRPKLVERCTYPLTAAACVSTVITDLAVIEVDDGGFLLREVAPGVAVDEVREVTAAPLRVATDVREMEFSA
;
A
#
# COMPACT_ATOMS: atom_id res chain seq x y z
N MET A 1 -33.38 -14.10 2.76
CA MET A 1 -33.21 -14.46 4.20
C MET A 1 -32.75 -13.21 4.92
N ARG A 2 -33.41 -12.79 6.00
CA ARG A 2 -32.99 -11.61 6.79
C ARG A 2 -31.82 -11.98 7.66
N LYS A 3 -30.83 -11.08 7.76
CA LYS A 3 -29.68 -11.23 8.66
C LYS A 3 -29.99 -10.64 10.03
N PRO A 4 -29.46 -11.21 11.12
CA PRO A 4 -29.56 -10.61 12.44
C PRO A 4 -28.88 -9.25 12.47
N ILE A 5 -29.51 -8.29 13.12
CA ILE A 5 -28.94 -6.99 13.45
C ILE A 5 -28.54 -7.09 14.91
N LEU A 6 -27.24 -7.00 15.17
CA LEU A 6 -26.64 -7.27 16.46
C LEU A 6 -26.01 -5.97 17.03
N SER A 7 -25.88 -5.90 18.33
CA SER A 7 -24.92 -4.99 18.96
C SER A 7 -23.49 -5.47 18.64
N ALA A 8 -22.52 -4.58 18.74
CA ALA A 8 -21.13 -4.96 18.53
C ALA A 8 -20.65 -6.05 19.50
N ALA A 9 -21.14 -6.03 20.74
CA ALA A 9 -20.82 -7.03 21.77
C ALA A 9 -21.39 -8.42 21.44
N GLU A 10 -22.65 -8.51 21.00
CA GLU A 10 -23.27 -9.76 20.57
C GLU A 10 -22.57 -10.33 19.34
N ALA A 11 -22.19 -9.47 18.40
CA ALA A 11 -21.56 -9.86 17.13
C ALA A 11 -20.18 -10.52 17.30
N VAL A 12 -19.45 -10.20 18.37
CA VAL A 12 -18.13 -10.79 18.65
C VAL A 12 -18.18 -11.85 19.76
N ALA A 13 -19.37 -12.16 20.30
CA ALA A 13 -19.52 -13.03 21.46
C ALA A 13 -18.95 -14.45 21.27
N ASP A 14 -18.94 -14.96 20.06
CA ASP A 14 -18.47 -16.30 19.72
C ASP A 14 -16.98 -16.33 19.28
N ILE A 15 -16.32 -15.17 19.19
CA ILE A 15 -14.88 -15.14 18.84
C ILE A 15 -14.06 -15.57 20.06
N GLY A 16 -13.71 -16.85 20.14
CA GLY A 16 -12.95 -17.44 21.24
C GLY A 16 -11.44 -17.21 21.14
N ASP A 17 -10.73 -17.74 22.14
CA ASP A 17 -9.27 -17.75 22.15
C ASP A 17 -8.72 -18.58 20.98
N GLY A 18 -7.61 -18.13 20.40
CA GLY A 18 -6.96 -18.78 19.26
C GLY A 18 -7.62 -18.54 17.91
N ALA A 19 -8.73 -17.81 17.84
CA ALA A 19 -9.44 -17.55 16.59
C ALA A 19 -8.58 -16.77 15.59
N THR A 20 -8.78 -17.07 14.31
CA THR A 20 -8.23 -16.30 13.19
C THR A 20 -9.27 -15.29 12.74
N VAL A 21 -8.93 -13.99 12.77
CA VAL A 21 -9.84 -12.89 12.48
C VAL A 21 -9.26 -12.01 11.38
N MET A 22 -9.98 -11.90 10.27
CA MET A 22 -9.73 -10.91 9.23
C MET A 22 -10.37 -9.59 9.62
N ILE A 23 -9.62 -8.49 9.47
CA ILE A 23 -10.12 -7.15 9.79
C ILE A 23 -9.98 -6.25 8.55
N GLY A 24 -11.11 -5.71 8.08
CA GLY A 24 -11.19 -4.79 6.96
C GLY A 24 -10.48 -3.47 7.24
N GLY A 25 -10.22 -2.71 6.19
CA GLY A 25 -9.54 -1.42 6.23
C GLY A 25 -8.26 -1.39 5.40
N PHE A 26 -7.77 -0.17 5.14
CA PHE A 26 -6.60 0.06 4.31
C PHE A 26 -5.79 1.25 4.83
N GLY A 27 -4.45 1.19 4.67
CA GLY A 27 -3.56 2.29 4.99
C GLY A 27 -3.46 2.57 6.48
N VAL A 28 -3.47 3.86 6.83
CA VAL A 28 -3.09 4.32 8.18
C VAL A 28 -4.29 4.43 9.12
N ILE A 29 -5.46 4.90 8.63
CA ILE A 29 -6.56 5.33 9.50
C ILE A 29 -7.96 4.90 9.02
N GLN A 30 -8.13 4.41 7.79
CA GLN A 30 -9.44 4.36 7.14
C GLN A 30 -10.05 2.97 6.99
N GLY A 31 -11.40 2.94 7.07
CA GLY A 31 -12.19 1.77 6.71
C GLY A 31 -12.20 0.65 7.75
N TRP A 32 -11.84 0.93 9.02
CA TRP A 32 -11.89 -0.04 10.11
C TRP A 32 -13.32 -0.23 10.63
N PRO A 33 -13.75 -1.45 10.94
CA PRO A 33 -14.96 -1.73 11.70
C PRO A 33 -14.72 -1.43 13.20
N ALA A 34 -14.72 -0.14 13.54
CA ALA A 34 -14.23 0.38 14.81
C ALA A 34 -15.03 -0.13 16.03
N SER A 35 -16.35 -0.22 15.90
CA SER A 35 -17.22 -0.74 16.99
C SER A 35 -16.94 -2.21 17.24
N LEU A 36 -16.76 -3.01 16.17
CA LEU A 36 -16.44 -4.45 16.29
C LEU A 36 -15.06 -4.69 16.89
N ILE A 37 -14.05 -3.90 16.49
CA ILE A 37 -12.70 -3.99 17.06
C ILE A 37 -12.73 -3.63 18.54
N GLY A 38 -13.45 -2.55 18.92
CA GLY A 38 -13.63 -2.13 20.31
C GLY A 38 -14.33 -3.20 21.16
N ALA A 39 -15.38 -3.82 20.62
CA ALA A 39 -16.09 -4.92 21.27
C ALA A 39 -15.21 -6.17 21.43
N LEU A 40 -14.42 -6.52 20.43
CA LEU A 40 -13.46 -7.64 20.51
C LEU A 40 -12.37 -7.38 21.55
N ARG A 41 -11.90 -6.13 21.65
CA ARG A 41 -11.01 -5.73 22.75
C ARG A 41 -11.67 -5.94 24.12
N ALA A 42 -12.90 -5.44 24.29
CA ALA A 42 -13.62 -5.56 25.56
C ALA A 42 -13.94 -7.00 25.93
N ARG A 43 -14.22 -7.87 24.95
CA ARG A 43 -14.41 -9.31 25.16
C ARG A 43 -13.17 -9.96 25.77
N GLY A 44 -11.97 -9.56 25.37
CA GLY A 44 -10.72 -10.03 25.94
C GLY A 44 -10.22 -11.37 25.42
N SER A 45 -10.72 -11.86 24.28
CA SER A 45 -10.24 -13.11 23.64
C SER A 45 -8.74 -13.05 23.36
N ARG A 46 -8.02 -14.13 23.63
CA ARG A 46 -6.56 -14.18 23.60
C ARG A 46 -6.02 -15.07 22.48
N ASN A 47 -4.72 -14.95 22.24
CA ASN A 47 -4.00 -15.76 21.25
C ASN A 47 -4.57 -15.62 19.82
N LEU A 48 -5.12 -14.45 19.49
CA LEU A 48 -5.72 -14.19 18.18
C LEU A 48 -4.65 -14.16 17.09
N THR A 49 -5.00 -14.72 15.92
CA THR A 49 -4.31 -14.46 14.67
C THR A 49 -5.07 -13.38 13.92
N ILE A 50 -4.45 -12.22 13.71
CA ILE A 50 -5.05 -11.10 12.98
C ILE A 50 -4.51 -11.08 11.55
N ILE A 51 -5.43 -11.03 10.58
CA ILE A 51 -5.14 -10.87 9.15
C ILE A 51 -5.72 -9.53 8.72
N CYS A 52 -4.87 -8.62 8.23
CA CYS A 52 -5.31 -7.31 7.73
C CYS A 52 -4.32 -6.77 6.69
N ASN A 53 -4.74 -5.78 5.92
CA ASN A 53 -3.81 -5.08 5.02
C ASN A 53 -2.65 -4.47 5.82
N THR A 54 -3.00 -3.62 6.77
CA THR A 54 -2.12 -3.02 7.77
C THR A 54 -2.87 -2.94 9.10
N PRO A 55 -2.19 -2.95 10.24
CA PRO A 55 -2.87 -2.75 11.53
C PRO A 55 -3.26 -1.29 11.81
N GLY A 56 -3.00 -0.36 10.88
CA GLY A 56 -3.32 1.05 11.04
C GLY A 56 -2.66 1.71 12.25
N VAL A 57 -3.18 2.88 12.61
CA VAL A 57 -2.81 3.62 13.83
C VAL A 57 -4.05 4.22 14.48
N GLY A 58 -3.93 4.57 15.75
CA GLY A 58 -4.99 5.22 16.50
C GLY A 58 -5.96 4.26 17.21
N PRO A 59 -6.89 4.81 18.00
CA PRO A 59 -7.68 4.06 18.96
C PRO A 59 -8.77 3.18 18.33
N THR A 60 -9.09 3.35 17.05
CA THR A 60 -10.09 2.55 16.33
C THR A 60 -9.49 1.44 15.47
N SER A 61 -8.16 1.32 15.46
CA SER A 61 -7.43 0.35 14.65
C SER A 61 -7.15 -0.96 15.41
N PRO A 62 -6.72 -2.02 14.72
CA PRO A 62 -6.26 -3.27 15.36
C PRO A 62 -5.14 -3.13 16.39
N GLN A 63 -4.45 -1.98 16.44
CA GLN A 63 -3.43 -1.72 17.47
C GLN A 63 -3.95 -1.88 18.90
N GLN A 64 -5.22 -1.51 19.15
CA GLN A 64 -5.83 -1.65 20.47
C GLN A 64 -5.92 -3.11 20.97
N LEU A 65 -5.94 -4.09 20.07
CA LEU A 65 -5.90 -5.51 20.43
C LEU A 65 -4.49 -5.94 20.86
N ALA A 66 -3.45 -5.32 20.32
CA ALA A 66 -2.07 -5.54 20.77
C ALA A 66 -1.80 -4.86 22.12
N GLU A 67 -2.34 -3.66 22.34
CA GLU A 67 -2.25 -2.96 23.65
C GLU A 67 -2.83 -3.80 24.79
N SER A 68 -3.90 -4.56 24.51
CA SER A 68 -4.53 -5.46 25.50
C SER A 68 -3.92 -6.87 25.53
N GLY A 69 -2.86 -7.13 24.77
CA GLY A 69 -2.17 -8.43 24.77
C GLY A 69 -2.99 -9.58 24.18
N GLN A 70 -3.90 -9.29 23.26
CA GLN A 70 -4.80 -10.29 22.67
C GLN A 70 -4.21 -10.97 21.42
N ILE A 71 -3.22 -10.35 20.74
CA ILE A 71 -2.66 -10.84 19.48
C ILE A 71 -1.46 -11.75 19.74
N ALA A 72 -1.51 -12.99 19.25
CA ALA A 72 -0.37 -13.88 19.19
C ALA A 72 0.33 -13.88 17.83
N ARG A 73 -0.42 -13.63 16.73
CA ARG A 73 0.14 -13.61 15.37
C ARG A 73 -0.50 -12.53 14.52
N LEU A 74 0.32 -11.87 13.70
CA LEU A 74 -0.10 -10.93 12.67
C LEU A 74 0.27 -11.46 11.28
N ILE A 75 -0.66 -11.42 10.33
CA ILE A 75 -0.43 -11.58 8.89
C ILE A 75 -0.86 -10.30 8.22
N ALA A 76 0.09 -9.55 7.66
CA ALA A 76 -0.19 -8.23 7.09
C ALA A 76 0.84 -7.88 6.00
N SER A 77 0.56 -6.86 5.22
CA SER A 77 1.53 -6.36 4.23
C SER A 77 2.44 -5.27 4.80
N TYR A 78 2.01 -4.62 5.86
CA TYR A 78 2.74 -3.50 6.46
C TYR A 78 2.54 -3.50 7.98
N ALA A 79 3.61 -3.59 8.75
CA ALA A 79 3.53 -3.68 10.21
C ALA A 79 4.25 -2.55 10.96
N ALA A 80 5.14 -1.82 10.29
CA ALA A 80 5.95 -0.75 10.89
C ALA A 80 5.62 0.61 10.29
N TYR A 81 5.58 1.64 11.13
CA TYR A 81 5.33 3.02 10.71
C TYR A 81 6.57 3.90 10.99
N PRO A 82 6.86 4.91 10.16
CA PRO A 82 8.13 5.65 10.24
C PRO A 82 8.30 6.47 11.50
N THR A 83 7.24 6.82 12.18
CA THR A 83 7.25 7.89 13.17
C THR A 83 7.51 7.45 14.60
N GLN A 84 6.90 6.35 15.03
CA GLN A 84 7.11 5.75 16.36
C GLN A 84 6.74 4.27 16.31
N PRO A 85 7.40 3.41 17.09
CA PRO A 85 6.99 2.02 17.23
C PRO A 85 5.53 1.94 17.71
N THR A 86 4.71 1.21 16.97
CA THR A 86 3.33 0.92 17.37
C THR A 86 3.30 -0.23 18.38
N PRO A 87 2.17 -0.45 19.10
CA PRO A 87 2.00 -1.60 19.99
C PRO A 87 2.31 -2.94 19.30
N ILE A 88 1.83 -3.14 18.06
CA ILE A 88 2.13 -4.33 17.27
C ILE A 88 3.62 -4.42 16.93
N GLU A 89 4.23 -3.35 16.45
CA GLU A 89 5.66 -3.35 16.16
C GLU A 89 6.50 -3.64 17.40
N SER A 90 6.14 -3.08 18.53
CA SER A 90 6.77 -3.35 19.83
C SER A 90 6.63 -4.81 20.24
N GLY A 91 5.45 -5.41 20.07
CA GLY A 91 5.21 -6.82 20.34
C GLY A 91 6.01 -7.76 19.43
N ILE A 92 6.13 -7.43 18.13
CA ILE A 92 6.96 -8.18 17.18
C ILE A 92 8.43 -8.12 17.58
N ARG A 93 8.95 -6.94 17.93
CA ARG A 93 10.35 -6.76 18.38
C ARG A 93 10.65 -7.48 19.68
N ALA A 94 9.69 -7.51 20.61
CA ALA A 94 9.78 -8.24 21.87
C ALA A 94 9.59 -9.76 21.71
N GLY A 95 9.23 -10.24 20.52
CA GLY A 95 8.95 -11.66 20.27
C GLY A 95 7.63 -12.17 20.87
N THR A 96 6.75 -11.28 21.35
CA THR A 96 5.43 -11.62 21.89
C THR A 96 4.35 -11.76 20.82
N ILE A 97 4.58 -11.19 19.63
CA ILE A 97 3.71 -11.32 18.47
C ILE A 97 4.50 -11.94 17.31
N ALA A 98 4.14 -13.16 16.90
CA ALA A 98 4.65 -13.75 15.66
C ALA A 98 4.09 -12.98 14.46
N HIS A 99 4.86 -12.87 13.36
CA HIS A 99 4.39 -12.14 12.21
C HIS A 99 4.78 -12.78 10.88
N GLU A 100 3.94 -12.55 9.88
CA GLU A 100 4.18 -12.89 8.48
C GLU A 100 3.90 -11.64 7.64
N LEU A 101 4.94 -11.09 6.98
CA LEU A 101 4.76 -10.01 6.03
C LEU A 101 4.57 -10.58 4.63
N VAL A 102 3.45 -10.22 4.00
CA VAL A 102 3.06 -10.69 2.66
C VAL A 102 2.93 -9.48 1.74
N PRO A 103 3.45 -9.52 0.49
CA PRO A 103 3.20 -8.46 -0.47
C PRO A 103 1.70 -8.18 -0.61
N GLN A 104 1.33 -6.92 -0.71
CA GLN A 104 -0.05 -6.45 -0.54
C GLN A 104 -1.03 -7.06 -1.55
N GLY A 105 -0.63 -7.12 -2.83
CA GLY A 105 -1.42 -7.75 -3.88
C GLY A 105 -1.45 -9.28 -3.75
N THR A 106 -0.37 -9.89 -3.24
CA THR A 106 -0.33 -11.31 -2.92
C THR A 106 -1.23 -11.65 -1.73
N LEU A 107 -1.23 -10.82 -0.68
CA LEU A 107 -2.10 -11.00 0.49
C LEU A 107 -3.57 -11.04 0.09
N ILE A 108 -4.03 -10.03 -0.68
CA ILE A 108 -5.44 -9.99 -1.09
C ILE A 108 -5.79 -11.08 -2.09
N GLU A 109 -4.86 -11.51 -2.93
CA GLU A 109 -5.09 -12.64 -3.84
C GLU A 109 -5.19 -13.98 -3.09
N ARG A 110 -4.40 -14.19 -2.02
CA ARG A 110 -4.54 -15.35 -1.12
C ARG A 110 -5.92 -15.39 -0.46
N VAL A 111 -6.43 -14.24 -0.03
CA VAL A 111 -7.80 -14.09 0.50
C VAL A 111 -8.84 -14.38 -0.57
N ARG A 112 -8.71 -13.78 -1.77
CA ARG A 112 -9.62 -14.02 -2.89
C ARG A 112 -9.66 -15.50 -3.27
N ALA A 113 -8.49 -16.16 -3.32
CA ALA A 113 -8.40 -17.59 -3.62
C ALA A 113 -9.20 -18.42 -2.59
N ALA A 114 -9.10 -18.11 -1.30
CA ALA A 114 -9.89 -18.78 -0.25
C ALA A 114 -11.39 -18.57 -0.46
N GLY A 115 -11.83 -17.33 -0.69
CA GLY A 115 -13.24 -17.03 -0.95
C GLY A 115 -13.79 -17.67 -2.23
N ALA A 116 -12.92 -17.96 -3.20
CA ALA A 116 -13.27 -18.65 -4.44
C ALA A 116 -13.13 -20.19 -4.35
N GLY A 117 -12.75 -20.75 -3.20
CA GLY A 117 -12.52 -22.20 -3.03
C GLY A 117 -11.29 -22.73 -3.77
N LEU A 118 -10.32 -21.84 -4.10
CA LEU A 118 -9.05 -22.22 -4.73
C LEU A 118 -8.00 -22.46 -3.66
N ALA A 119 -7.25 -23.57 -3.76
CA ALA A 119 -6.25 -23.94 -2.75
C ALA A 119 -4.99 -23.08 -2.81
N ALA A 120 -4.57 -22.68 -4.01
CA ALA A 120 -3.31 -21.98 -4.27
C ALA A 120 -3.29 -21.33 -5.65
N PHE A 121 -2.29 -20.48 -5.89
CA PHE A 121 -2.00 -19.88 -7.19
C PHE A 121 -0.50 -19.57 -7.33
N TYR A 122 -0.05 -19.33 -8.56
CA TYR A 122 1.31 -18.87 -8.84
C TYR A 122 1.32 -17.37 -9.14
N THR A 123 2.28 -16.63 -8.55
CA THR A 123 2.48 -15.21 -8.78
C THR A 123 3.95 -14.88 -9.09
N PRO A 124 4.24 -13.91 -9.97
CA PRO A 124 5.62 -13.45 -10.17
C PRO A 124 6.13 -12.61 -8.99
N THR A 125 5.22 -12.13 -8.14
CA THR A 125 5.55 -11.28 -6.98
C THR A 125 6.44 -12.00 -6.00
N GLY A 126 7.54 -11.36 -5.60
CA GLY A 126 8.49 -11.89 -4.64
C GLY A 126 9.47 -12.93 -5.21
N ALA A 127 9.36 -13.32 -6.47
CA ALA A 127 10.34 -14.22 -7.09
C ALA A 127 11.75 -13.60 -7.07
N GLY A 128 12.74 -14.38 -6.63
CA GLY A 128 14.12 -13.91 -6.46
C GLY A 128 14.36 -13.05 -5.22
N THR A 129 13.38 -12.94 -4.32
CA THR A 129 13.49 -12.19 -3.06
C THR A 129 13.28 -13.09 -1.84
N ALA A 130 13.46 -12.53 -0.63
CA ALA A 130 13.20 -13.24 0.62
C ALA A 130 11.73 -13.70 0.77
N ALA A 131 10.78 -13.09 0.05
CA ALA A 131 9.37 -13.49 0.06
C ALA A 131 9.12 -14.87 -0.57
N ALA A 132 10.03 -15.37 -1.40
CA ALA A 132 9.98 -16.72 -1.97
C ALA A 132 10.63 -17.79 -1.11
N ALA A 133 11.26 -17.43 0.02
CA ALA A 133 11.99 -18.38 0.86
C ALA A 133 11.07 -19.49 1.37
N GLY A 134 11.47 -20.77 1.15
CA GLY A 134 10.71 -21.95 1.57
C GLY A 134 9.46 -22.26 0.73
N LYS A 135 9.20 -21.49 -0.36
CA LYS A 135 8.07 -21.71 -1.25
C LYS A 135 8.50 -22.39 -2.56
N GLU A 136 7.58 -23.13 -3.18
CA GLU A 136 7.79 -23.67 -4.51
C GLU A 136 7.90 -22.53 -5.52
N VAL A 137 8.91 -22.61 -6.41
CA VAL A 137 9.09 -21.69 -7.54
C VAL A 137 9.04 -22.48 -8.83
N ARG A 138 8.18 -22.08 -9.77
CA ARG A 138 8.02 -22.72 -11.08
C ARG A 138 8.17 -21.71 -12.20
N GLN A 139 8.72 -22.16 -13.31
CA GLN A 139 8.87 -21.33 -14.51
C GLN A 139 7.62 -21.41 -15.39
N PHE A 140 7.09 -20.25 -15.80
CA PHE A 140 6.04 -20.13 -16.79
C PHE A 140 6.45 -19.07 -17.83
N GLY A 141 6.52 -19.46 -19.09
CA GLY A 141 6.95 -18.56 -20.18
C GLY A 141 8.34 -17.95 -19.95
N GLY A 142 9.26 -18.70 -19.35
CA GLY A 142 10.62 -18.24 -19.06
C GLY A 142 10.74 -17.30 -17.84
N ARG A 143 9.65 -17.09 -17.09
CA ARG A 143 9.64 -16.26 -15.89
C ARG A 143 9.38 -17.09 -14.63
N PRO A 144 10.06 -16.81 -13.50
CA PRO A 144 9.81 -17.49 -12.25
C PRO A 144 8.50 -16.99 -11.59
N PHE A 145 7.75 -17.95 -11.02
CA PHE A 145 6.53 -17.71 -10.26
C PHE A 145 6.60 -18.45 -8.94
N VAL A 146 6.16 -17.83 -7.89
CA VAL A 146 6.10 -18.37 -6.52
C VAL A 146 4.71 -18.94 -6.26
N LEU A 147 4.62 -20.13 -5.70
CA LEU A 147 3.38 -20.72 -5.23
C LEU A 147 2.94 -20.05 -3.93
N GLU A 148 1.73 -19.53 -3.92
CA GLU A 148 1.06 -18.96 -2.75
C GLU A 148 -0.20 -19.73 -2.42
N THR A 149 -0.38 -20.08 -1.14
CA THR A 149 -1.57 -20.80 -0.66
C THR A 149 -2.69 -19.83 -0.29
N ALA A 150 -3.92 -20.27 -0.45
CA ALA A 150 -5.10 -19.54 0.00
C ALA A 150 -5.05 -19.20 1.49
N LEU A 151 -5.66 -18.09 1.88
CA LEU A 151 -5.70 -17.61 3.26
C LEU A 151 -7.16 -17.38 3.68
N CYS A 152 -7.68 -18.25 4.53
CA CYS A 152 -9.01 -18.16 5.13
C CYS A 152 -8.94 -17.79 6.62
N ALA A 153 -10.10 -17.45 7.21
CA ALA A 153 -10.23 -17.15 8.62
C ALA A 153 -11.51 -17.76 9.22
N ASP A 154 -11.58 -17.78 10.56
CA ASP A 154 -12.80 -18.13 11.25
C ASP A 154 -13.82 -17.00 11.17
N TYR A 155 -13.34 -15.75 11.32
CA TYR A 155 -14.18 -14.55 11.29
C TYR A 155 -13.61 -13.48 10.37
N ALA A 156 -14.52 -12.74 9.70
CA ALA A 156 -14.21 -11.47 9.04
C ALA A 156 -15.03 -10.34 9.66
N LEU A 157 -14.37 -9.31 10.12
CA LEU A 157 -14.95 -8.06 10.57
C LEU A 157 -14.73 -7.03 9.46
N VAL A 158 -15.80 -6.67 8.75
CA VAL A 158 -15.72 -5.79 7.59
C VAL A 158 -16.49 -4.50 7.82
N ARG A 159 -16.14 -3.46 7.08
CA ARG A 159 -16.79 -2.16 7.10
C ARG A 159 -17.42 -1.87 5.75
N ALA A 160 -18.71 -1.48 5.74
CA ALA A 160 -19.39 -1.00 4.54
C ALA A 160 -20.17 0.30 4.84
N ALA A 161 -20.55 1.03 3.79
CA ALA A 161 -21.35 2.25 3.95
C ALA A 161 -22.81 1.92 4.27
N ARG A 162 -23.41 0.99 3.50
CA ARG A 162 -24.81 0.59 3.68
C ARG A 162 -24.98 -0.91 3.54
N ALA A 163 -25.94 -1.45 4.27
CA ALA A 163 -26.44 -2.80 4.08
C ALA A 163 -27.96 -2.79 3.97
N ASP A 164 -28.53 -3.74 3.20
CA ASP A 164 -29.94 -4.08 3.35
C ASP A 164 -30.09 -5.19 4.42
N ARG A 165 -31.35 -5.44 4.82
CA ARG A 165 -31.67 -6.50 5.81
C ARG A 165 -31.38 -7.92 5.33
N SER A 166 -31.06 -8.11 4.05
CA SER A 166 -30.62 -9.39 3.50
C SER A 166 -29.10 -9.56 3.54
N GLY A 167 -28.36 -8.52 4.01
CA GLY A 167 -26.92 -8.54 4.14
C GLY A 167 -26.17 -8.11 2.88
N ASN A 168 -26.86 -7.60 1.85
CA ASN A 168 -26.19 -7.01 0.70
C ASN A 168 -25.45 -5.73 1.11
N LEU A 169 -24.18 -5.59 0.70
CA LEU A 169 -23.34 -4.46 1.11
C LEU A 169 -22.99 -3.56 -0.07
N VAL A 170 -23.03 -2.24 0.20
CA VAL A 170 -22.56 -1.17 -0.68
C VAL A 170 -21.46 -0.40 0.04
N TYR A 171 -20.37 -0.15 -0.67
CA TYR A 171 -19.21 0.59 -0.16
C TYR A 171 -19.16 2.00 -0.75
N ARG A 172 -18.38 2.89 -0.11
CA ARG A 172 -18.19 4.24 -0.59
C ARG A 172 -16.71 4.50 -0.85
N GLY A 173 -16.39 5.01 -2.03
CA GLY A 173 -15.04 5.41 -2.41
C GLY A 173 -13.98 4.34 -2.17
N ALA A 174 -12.82 4.76 -1.67
CA ALA A 174 -11.71 3.90 -1.29
C ALA A 174 -11.98 3.02 -0.04
N GLY A 175 -13.10 3.23 0.66
CA GLY A 175 -13.56 2.36 1.75
C GLY A 175 -13.92 0.94 1.27
N ARG A 176 -14.06 0.70 -0.03
CA ARG A 176 -14.23 -0.63 -0.62
C ARG A 176 -13.02 -1.51 -0.34
N ASN A 177 -11.84 -1.10 -0.73
CA ASN A 177 -10.51 -1.71 -0.52
C ASN A 177 -10.51 -3.25 -0.34
N TYR A 178 -10.12 -3.79 0.81
CA TYR A 178 -10.05 -5.22 1.14
C TYR A 178 -11.41 -5.83 1.52
N ASN A 179 -12.36 -5.00 1.99
CA ASN A 179 -13.58 -5.45 2.65
C ASN A 179 -14.38 -6.51 1.90
N PRO A 180 -14.67 -6.39 0.57
CA PRO A 180 -15.48 -7.39 -0.15
C PRO A 180 -14.83 -8.77 -0.19
N LEU A 181 -13.51 -8.82 -0.29
CA LEU A 181 -12.77 -10.09 -0.40
C LEU A 181 -12.67 -10.79 0.95
N LEU A 182 -12.44 -10.03 2.03
CA LEU A 182 -12.43 -10.59 3.39
C LEU A 182 -13.77 -11.22 3.73
N ALA A 183 -14.88 -10.58 3.32
CA ALA A 183 -16.22 -11.09 3.56
C ALA A 183 -16.45 -12.47 2.95
N SER A 184 -15.85 -12.79 1.81
CA SER A 184 -16.01 -14.08 1.15
C SER A 184 -15.07 -15.17 1.66
N ALA A 185 -14.05 -14.84 2.44
CA ALA A 185 -12.94 -15.73 2.80
C ALA A 185 -12.97 -16.23 4.25
N ALA A 186 -13.99 -15.85 5.02
CA ALA A 186 -14.18 -16.30 6.39
C ALA A 186 -15.39 -17.25 6.53
N ARG A 187 -15.41 -18.02 7.61
CA ARG A 187 -16.56 -18.88 7.95
C ARG A 187 -17.75 -18.06 8.44
N THR A 188 -17.47 -16.96 9.18
CA THR A 188 -18.49 -16.06 9.70
C THR A 188 -18.07 -14.64 9.41
N THR A 189 -18.93 -13.88 8.74
CA THR A 189 -18.69 -12.48 8.39
C THR A 189 -19.68 -11.55 9.09
N ILE A 190 -19.14 -10.60 9.85
CA ILE A 190 -19.90 -9.53 10.48
C ILE A 190 -19.57 -8.21 9.78
N ALA A 191 -20.60 -7.55 9.30
CA ALA A 191 -20.46 -6.25 8.65
C ALA A 191 -20.93 -5.12 9.57
N GLU A 192 -20.01 -4.23 9.93
CA GLU A 192 -20.32 -2.95 10.52
C GLU A 192 -20.67 -1.96 9.42
N VAL A 193 -21.82 -1.27 9.54
CA VAL A 193 -22.32 -0.37 8.49
C VAL A 193 -22.84 0.95 9.09
N ASP A 194 -22.75 2.03 8.31
CA ASP A 194 -23.27 3.33 8.72
C ASP A 194 -24.81 3.33 8.72
N GLU A 195 -25.41 2.65 7.72
CA GLU A 195 -26.85 2.62 7.54
C GLU A 195 -27.35 1.21 7.18
N ILE A 196 -28.44 0.78 7.82
CA ILE A 196 -29.17 -0.44 7.46
C ILE A 196 -30.51 -0.01 6.88
N VAL A 197 -30.75 -0.39 5.63
CA VAL A 197 -31.97 -0.08 4.89
C VAL A 197 -32.84 -1.34 4.71
N ASP A 198 -34.08 -1.15 4.28
CA ASP A 198 -34.98 -2.27 3.99
C ASP A 198 -34.50 -3.08 2.76
N THR A 199 -34.81 -4.38 2.76
CA THR A 199 -34.55 -5.26 1.61
C THR A 199 -35.21 -4.70 0.35
N GLY A 200 -34.41 -4.54 -0.72
CA GLY A 200 -34.83 -3.95 -1.98
C GLY A 200 -34.64 -2.44 -2.10
N ALA A 201 -34.17 -1.77 -1.05
CA ALA A 201 -33.86 -0.33 -1.11
C ALA A 201 -32.50 -0.02 -1.71
N LEU A 202 -31.60 -1.03 -1.82
CA LEU A 202 -30.33 -0.88 -2.54
C LEU A 202 -30.55 -1.20 -4.03
N ASP A 203 -29.91 -0.40 -4.89
CA ASP A 203 -29.80 -0.74 -6.30
C ASP A 203 -28.98 -2.03 -6.44
N PRO A 204 -29.52 -3.10 -7.05
CA PRO A 204 -28.83 -4.38 -7.21
C PRO A 204 -27.52 -4.26 -8.00
N GLU A 205 -27.39 -3.31 -8.94
CA GLU A 205 -26.16 -3.06 -9.69
C GLU A 205 -25.05 -2.45 -8.82
N LEU A 206 -25.39 -1.83 -7.69
CA LEU A 206 -24.43 -1.24 -6.75
C LEU A 206 -24.01 -2.21 -5.64
N VAL A 207 -24.66 -3.36 -5.50
CA VAL A 207 -24.29 -4.37 -4.51
C VAL A 207 -22.96 -5.00 -4.88
N VAL A 208 -21.96 -4.79 -4.02
CA VAL A 208 -20.59 -5.32 -4.22
C VAL A 208 -20.39 -6.63 -3.47
N THR A 209 -20.88 -6.73 -2.24
CA THR A 209 -20.86 -7.97 -1.47
C THR A 209 -22.29 -8.51 -1.35
N PRO A 210 -22.63 -9.60 -2.03
CA PRO A 210 -23.92 -10.26 -1.86
C PRO A 210 -24.12 -10.76 -0.42
N GLY A 211 -25.35 -10.67 0.07
CA GLY A 211 -25.70 -11.06 1.43
C GLY A 211 -25.44 -12.53 1.78
N ILE A 212 -25.18 -13.39 0.79
CA ILE A 212 -24.78 -14.78 1.01
C ILE A 212 -23.46 -14.89 1.78
N PHE A 213 -22.59 -13.89 1.70
CA PHE A 213 -21.29 -13.85 2.38
C PHE A 213 -21.36 -13.13 3.75
N VAL A 214 -22.52 -12.68 4.22
CA VAL A 214 -22.66 -11.91 5.45
C VAL A 214 -23.56 -12.67 6.41
N ASP A 215 -23.13 -12.86 7.64
CA ASP A 215 -23.87 -13.60 8.67
C ASP A 215 -24.56 -12.67 9.68
N GLY A 216 -24.01 -11.50 9.94
CA GLY A 216 -24.58 -10.53 10.86
C GLY A 216 -24.27 -9.09 10.46
N LEU A 217 -25.17 -8.18 10.87
CA LEU A 217 -25.04 -6.75 10.65
C LEU A 217 -24.94 -6.03 11.99
N VAL A 218 -24.04 -5.08 12.07
CA VAL A 218 -23.90 -4.17 13.19
C VAL A 218 -24.04 -2.75 12.65
N ARG A 219 -24.96 -1.96 13.23
CA ARG A 219 -24.97 -0.52 12.94
C ARG A 219 -23.78 0.10 13.68
N CYS A 220 -23.03 0.95 12.99
CA CYS A 220 -21.93 1.68 13.59
C CYS A 220 -22.43 2.47 14.81
N GLU A 221 -22.00 2.06 16.00
CA GLU A 221 -22.39 2.67 17.26
C GLU A 221 -21.59 3.94 17.54
N GLN A 222 -20.39 4.00 16.99
CA GLN A 222 -19.52 5.16 17.03
C GLN A 222 -19.29 5.61 15.58
N PRO A 223 -20.12 6.54 15.08
CA PRO A 223 -19.84 7.14 13.78
C PRO A 223 -18.36 7.54 13.76
N LEU A 224 -17.68 7.19 12.69
CA LEU A 224 -16.30 7.64 12.49
C LEU A 224 -16.28 9.15 12.80
N ASP A 225 -15.53 9.51 13.84
CA ASP A 225 -15.24 10.92 14.10
C ASP A 225 -14.44 11.43 12.89
N ARG A 226 -15.19 11.96 11.92
CA ARG A 226 -14.65 12.41 10.62
C ARG A 226 -13.59 13.47 10.82
N ASP A 227 -13.79 14.34 11.81
CA ASP A 227 -12.82 15.38 12.13
C ASP A 227 -11.54 14.79 12.72
N ARG A 228 -11.67 13.77 13.58
CA ARG A 228 -10.51 13.06 14.13
C ARG A 228 -9.76 12.25 13.08
N VAL A 229 -10.47 11.56 12.18
CA VAL A 229 -9.84 10.84 11.05
C VAL A 229 -9.11 11.81 10.14
N ARG A 230 -9.75 12.95 9.84
CA ARG A 230 -9.14 14.03 9.05
C ARG A 230 -7.88 14.57 9.73
N GLU A 231 -7.95 14.91 11.01
CA GLU A 231 -6.79 15.39 11.79
C GLU A 231 -5.62 14.39 11.74
N LEU A 232 -5.90 13.11 12.00
CA LEU A 232 -4.88 12.06 11.98
C LEU A 232 -4.30 11.87 10.58
N SER A 233 -5.12 11.81 9.52
CA SER A 233 -4.64 11.69 8.15
C SER A 233 -3.79 12.89 7.72
N LEU A 234 -4.21 14.11 8.06
CA LEU A 234 -3.43 15.31 7.80
C LEU A 234 -2.10 15.31 8.56
N ARG A 235 -2.11 14.86 9.82
CA ARG A 235 -0.90 14.74 10.62
C ARG A 235 0.08 13.73 10.01
N PHE A 236 -0.39 12.56 9.58
CA PHE A 236 0.43 11.54 8.94
C PHE A 236 0.89 11.97 7.54
N GLY A 237 0.01 12.52 6.71
CA GLY A 237 0.36 13.06 5.39
C GLY A 237 1.41 14.16 5.48
N LYS A 238 1.22 15.15 6.37
CA LYS A 238 2.21 16.21 6.62
C LYS A 238 3.54 15.66 7.14
N GLN A 239 3.54 14.59 7.91
CA GLN A 239 4.76 14.01 8.43
C GLN A 239 5.60 13.33 7.35
N TRP A 240 4.99 12.63 6.39
CA TRP A 240 5.68 12.11 5.21
C TRP A 240 6.30 13.26 4.38
N ASP A 241 5.54 14.32 4.14
CA ASP A 241 6.01 15.51 3.44
C ASP A 241 7.14 16.22 4.20
N LEU A 242 6.99 16.39 5.52
CA LEU A 242 7.99 17.04 6.36
C LEU A 242 9.31 16.25 6.40
N GLU A 243 9.27 14.92 6.55
CA GLU A 243 10.48 14.10 6.53
C GLU A 243 11.21 14.17 5.19
N ALA A 244 10.47 14.25 4.08
CA ALA A 244 11.05 14.45 2.75
C ALA A 244 11.64 15.86 2.60
N ARG A 245 10.91 16.90 3.03
CA ARG A 245 11.29 18.32 2.85
C ARG A 245 12.36 18.81 3.85
N GLN A 246 12.43 18.23 5.05
CA GLN A 246 13.41 18.62 6.08
C GLN A 246 14.75 17.93 5.93
N ARG A 247 14.91 17.07 4.93
CA ARG A 247 16.20 16.45 4.68
C ARG A 247 17.20 17.49 4.20
N PRO A 248 18.43 17.54 4.78
CA PRO A 248 19.47 18.39 4.24
C PRO A 248 19.73 18.04 2.78
N ILE A 249 19.58 19.02 1.93
CA ILE A 249 19.97 18.94 0.52
C ILE A 249 21.44 19.31 0.48
N GLY A 250 22.27 18.57 -0.24
CA GLY A 250 23.65 18.94 -0.51
C GLY A 250 23.72 20.32 -1.19
N PRO A 251 24.88 20.98 -1.18
CA PRO A 251 25.01 22.35 -1.68
C PRO A 251 24.55 22.57 -3.12
N HIS A 252 24.45 21.50 -3.89
CA HIS A 252 24.03 21.53 -5.30
C HIS A 252 22.79 20.66 -5.59
N GLY A 253 22.20 20.01 -4.58
CA GLY A 253 21.04 19.14 -4.77
C GLY A 253 19.74 19.90 -5.00
N ILE A 254 18.84 19.34 -5.81
CA ILE A 254 17.50 19.89 -6.01
C ILE A 254 16.52 19.44 -4.90
N PRO A 255 15.54 20.29 -4.52
CA PRO A 255 14.56 19.93 -3.50
C PRO A 255 13.57 18.85 -3.99
N PRO A 256 12.89 18.14 -3.05
CA PRO A 256 11.91 17.10 -3.34
C PRO A 256 10.83 17.49 -4.34
N ASP A 257 10.38 18.73 -4.30
CA ASP A 257 9.37 19.24 -5.22
C ASP A 257 9.86 19.26 -6.67
N LEU A 258 11.11 19.68 -6.90
CA LEU A 258 11.73 19.62 -8.23
C LEU A 258 12.03 18.18 -8.67
N MET A 259 12.39 17.28 -7.75
CA MET A 259 12.51 15.85 -8.05
C MET A 259 11.18 15.26 -8.52
N ALA A 260 10.08 15.60 -7.85
CA ALA A 260 8.74 15.17 -8.22
C ALA A 260 8.31 15.75 -9.57
N ARG A 261 8.57 17.05 -9.80
CA ARG A 261 8.30 17.73 -11.08
C ARG A 261 9.10 17.08 -12.22
N LYS A 262 10.39 16.82 -12.00
CA LYS A 262 11.21 16.10 -12.98
C LYS A 262 10.67 14.71 -13.28
N THR A 263 10.23 14.00 -12.26
CA THR A 263 9.60 12.68 -12.43
C THR A 263 8.33 12.76 -13.25
N ALA A 264 7.46 13.77 -13.00
CA ALA A 264 6.24 13.98 -13.78
C ALA A 264 6.53 14.23 -15.26
N LEU A 265 7.58 14.99 -15.59
CA LEU A 265 8.02 15.23 -16.98
C LEU A 265 8.53 13.97 -17.69
N LEU A 266 8.91 12.94 -16.96
CA LEU A 266 9.33 11.66 -17.52
C LEU A 266 8.16 10.69 -17.76
N LEU A 267 6.95 11.01 -17.29
CA LEU A 267 5.76 10.23 -17.57
C LEU A 267 5.35 10.42 -19.04
N ARG A 268 4.78 9.38 -19.62
CA ARG A 268 4.34 9.40 -21.02
C ARG A 268 2.88 9.82 -21.11
N ARG A 269 2.50 10.41 -22.21
CA ARG A 269 1.10 10.75 -22.46
C ARG A 269 0.21 9.49 -22.46
N ALA A 270 -1.02 9.63 -21.95
CA ALA A 270 -2.05 8.58 -21.91
C ALA A 270 -1.63 7.30 -21.17
N GLU A 271 -0.91 7.46 -20.04
CA GLU A 271 -0.48 6.35 -19.18
C GLU A 271 -1.38 6.17 -17.95
N TYR A 272 -1.50 4.91 -17.52
CA TYR A 272 -1.93 4.58 -16.17
C TYR A 272 -0.71 4.47 -15.27
N VAL A 273 -0.65 5.29 -14.23
CA VAL A 273 0.53 5.44 -13.37
C VAL A 273 0.19 5.16 -11.92
N ASN A 274 0.96 4.30 -11.26
CA ASN A 274 0.89 4.13 -9.81
C ASN A 274 1.98 4.95 -9.12
N LEU A 275 1.62 5.63 -8.05
CA LEU A 275 2.53 6.43 -7.22
C LEU A 275 2.68 5.77 -5.84
N GLY A 276 3.90 5.32 -5.51
CA GLY A 276 4.25 4.77 -4.21
C GLY A 276 4.26 5.82 -3.08
N LEU A 277 4.54 5.36 -1.88
CA LEU A 277 4.58 6.17 -0.66
C LEU A 277 5.76 7.18 -0.63
N GLY A 278 5.57 8.30 0.01
CA GLY A 278 6.62 9.31 0.25
C GLY A 278 6.87 10.23 -0.95
N LEU A 279 8.13 10.39 -1.37
CA LEU A 279 8.49 11.25 -2.52
C LEU A 279 7.63 11.01 -3.77
N PRO A 280 7.31 9.76 -4.14
CA PRO A 280 6.45 9.49 -5.29
C PRO A 280 5.09 10.18 -5.25
N THR A 281 4.49 10.37 -4.07
CA THR A 281 3.16 11.00 -3.97
C THR A 281 3.15 12.46 -4.40
N LEU A 282 4.28 13.16 -4.26
CA LEU A 282 4.42 14.56 -4.68
C LEU A 282 4.24 14.72 -6.20
N VAL A 283 4.51 13.67 -6.97
CA VAL A 283 4.39 13.67 -8.44
C VAL A 283 2.96 14.01 -8.88
N SER A 284 1.93 13.60 -8.11
CA SER A 284 0.52 13.89 -8.43
C SER A 284 0.20 15.40 -8.57
N SER A 285 0.97 16.24 -7.88
CA SER A 285 0.80 17.70 -7.92
C SER A 285 1.45 18.36 -9.14
N HIS A 286 2.22 17.61 -9.92
CA HIS A 286 2.98 18.08 -11.09
C HIS A 286 2.56 17.40 -12.39
N VAL A 287 1.59 16.50 -12.36
CA VAL A 287 1.03 15.88 -13.57
C VAL A 287 0.26 16.97 -14.34
N ASP A 288 0.66 17.18 -15.57
CA ASP A 288 -0.04 18.11 -16.47
C ASP A 288 -1.35 17.45 -16.94
N PRO A 289 -2.51 18.12 -16.77
CA PRO A 289 -3.79 17.63 -17.28
C PRO A 289 -3.78 17.30 -18.79
N GLU A 290 -2.96 18.01 -19.59
CA GLU A 290 -2.86 17.78 -21.03
C GLU A 290 -2.12 16.45 -21.37
N GLN A 291 -1.40 15.86 -20.43
CA GLN A 291 -0.73 14.57 -20.63
C GLN A 291 -1.72 13.39 -20.62
N ASP A 292 -2.97 13.57 -20.20
CA ASP A 292 -3.98 12.51 -20.11
C ASP A 292 -3.52 11.30 -19.28
N ILE A 293 -2.91 11.57 -18.11
CA ILE A 293 -2.41 10.55 -17.19
C ILE A 293 -3.50 10.20 -16.18
N THR A 294 -3.76 8.91 -16.03
CA THR A 294 -4.68 8.40 -15.03
C THR A 294 -3.91 7.81 -13.85
N LEU A 295 -4.05 8.39 -12.67
CA LEU A 295 -3.39 7.90 -11.46
C LEU A 295 -4.16 6.73 -10.84
N HIS A 296 -3.44 5.71 -10.41
CA HIS A 296 -3.92 4.47 -9.81
C HIS A 296 -3.44 4.35 -8.36
N ALA A 297 -4.30 3.88 -7.47
CA ALA A 297 -3.97 3.56 -6.09
C ALA A 297 -4.38 2.12 -5.72
N GLU A 298 -3.60 1.46 -4.88
CA GLU A 298 -3.78 0.06 -4.47
C GLU A 298 -5.05 -0.18 -3.63
N ASN A 299 -5.61 0.88 -3.05
CA ASN A 299 -6.89 0.83 -2.33
C ASN A 299 -8.11 0.68 -3.26
N GLY A 300 -7.89 0.70 -4.58
CA GLY A 300 -8.92 0.53 -5.59
C GLY A 300 -9.36 1.81 -6.31
N MET A 301 -8.81 2.97 -5.96
CA MET A 301 -9.14 4.22 -6.64
C MET A 301 -8.31 4.38 -7.92
N LEU A 302 -9.00 4.63 -9.02
CA LEU A 302 -8.43 4.96 -10.32
C LEU A 302 -8.95 6.33 -10.76
N GLY A 303 -8.07 7.24 -11.17
CA GLY A 303 -8.43 8.58 -11.60
C GLY A 303 -8.53 9.59 -10.44
N PHE A 304 -7.64 9.48 -9.45
CA PHE A 304 -7.48 10.55 -8.47
C PHE A 304 -6.64 11.71 -9.01
N GLY A 305 -6.88 12.90 -8.49
CA GLY A 305 -6.21 14.14 -8.84
C GLY A 305 -5.21 14.61 -7.77
N PRO A 306 -4.96 15.92 -7.71
CA PRO A 306 -4.10 16.51 -6.70
C PRO A 306 -4.66 16.30 -5.28
N LEU A 307 -3.84 16.67 -4.28
CA LEU A 307 -4.27 16.70 -2.89
C LEU A 307 -5.51 17.59 -2.74
N ALA A 308 -6.47 17.13 -1.94
CA ALA A 308 -7.66 17.92 -1.62
C ALA A 308 -7.27 19.23 -0.95
N ARG A 309 -8.01 20.30 -1.26
CA ARG A 309 -7.83 21.59 -0.61
C ARG A 309 -8.30 21.51 0.84
N GLU A 310 -7.76 22.38 1.67
CA GLU A 310 -8.20 22.46 3.06
C GLU A 310 -9.69 22.79 3.15
N GLY A 311 -10.44 21.94 3.84
CA GLY A 311 -11.90 22.03 3.98
C GLY A 311 -12.70 21.26 2.92
N GLU A 312 -12.08 20.76 1.87
CA GLU A 312 -12.72 19.96 0.80
C GLU A 312 -12.41 18.46 0.93
N GLU A 313 -11.72 18.04 2.01
CA GLU A 313 -11.31 16.66 2.19
C GLU A 313 -12.51 15.74 2.40
N ASP A 314 -12.57 14.69 1.60
CA ASP A 314 -13.48 13.57 1.78
C ASP A 314 -12.70 12.36 2.35
N ILE A 315 -13.14 11.86 3.51
CA ILE A 315 -12.44 10.77 4.21
C ILE A 315 -12.49 9.44 3.46
N ASP A 316 -13.35 9.29 2.48
CA ASP A 316 -13.44 8.11 1.62
C ASP A 316 -12.65 8.27 0.31
N LEU A 317 -12.01 9.44 0.09
CA LEU A 317 -11.21 9.75 -1.09
C LEU A 317 -9.74 9.98 -0.68
N TYR A 318 -8.95 8.94 -0.67
CA TYR A 318 -7.54 8.99 -0.27
C TYR A 318 -6.66 8.11 -1.15
N ASN A 319 -5.41 8.56 -1.34
CA ASN A 319 -4.40 7.78 -2.05
C ASN A 319 -3.80 6.67 -1.15
N ALA A 320 -2.91 5.87 -1.71
CA ALA A 320 -2.24 4.78 -0.97
C ALA A 320 -1.42 5.26 0.24
N SER A 321 -1.02 6.53 0.28
CA SER A 321 -0.32 7.16 1.41
C SER A 321 -1.27 7.66 2.52
N GLY A 322 -2.59 7.51 2.35
CA GLY A 322 -3.60 8.02 3.28
C GLY A 322 -3.81 9.53 3.20
N GLN A 323 -3.35 10.18 2.14
CA GLN A 323 -3.59 11.60 1.90
C GLN A 323 -4.91 11.76 1.15
N PHE A 324 -5.72 12.75 1.53
CA PHE A 324 -6.96 13.07 0.84
C PHE A 324 -6.68 13.68 -0.53
N VAL A 325 -7.41 13.20 -1.53
CA VAL A 325 -7.23 13.58 -2.93
C VAL A 325 -8.54 13.99 -3.57
N ALA A 326 -8.46 14.80 -4.62
CA ALA A 326 -9.59 15.09 -5.45
C ALA A 326 -9.97 13.87 -6.31
N CYS A 327 -11.27 13.70 -6.57
CA CYS A 327 -11.79 12.73 -7.52
C CYS A 327 -11.96 13.42 -8.87
N LEU A 328 -11.27 12.94 -9.89
CA LEU A 328 -11.37 13.50 -11.24
C LEU A 328 -12.58 12.93 -12.01
N PRO A 329 -13.14 13.68 -12.98
CA PRO A 329 -14.12 13.13 -13.91
C PRO A 329 -13.59 11.86 -14.59
N GLY A 330 -14.41 10.80 -14.62
CA GLY A 330 -14.00 9.49 -15.14
C GLY A 330 -13.32 8.56 -14.10
N ALA A 331 -13.15 9.01 -12.86
CA ALA A 331 -12.64 8.15 -11.80
C ALA A 331 -13.55 6.95 -11.54
N SER A 332 -12.94 5.88 -11.06
CA SER A 332 -13.67 4.65 -10.68
C SER A 332 -13.10 4.04 -9.40
N PHE A 333 -13.93 3.23 -8.73
CA PHE A 333 -13.55 2.55 -7.49
C PHE A 333 -13.74 1.05 -7.64
N ALA A 334 -12.69 0.30 -7.35
CA ALA A 334 -12.65 -1.14 -7.31
C ALA A 334 -12.27 -1.63 -5.92
N ASP A 335 -12.26 -2.93 -5.70
CA ASP A 335 -11.56 -3.53 -4.57
C ASP A 335 -10.05 -3.63 -4.84
N SER A 336 -9.26 -3.86 -3.79
CA SER A 336 -7.80 -3.94 -3.92
C SER A 336 -7.32 -5.11 -4.78
N CYS A 337 -8.06 -6.23 -4.85
CA CYS A 337 -7.68 -7.34 -5.71
C CYS A 337 -7.76 -6.94 -7.18
N THR A 338 -8.84 -6.25 -7.57
CA THR A 338 -9.00 -5.68 -8.92
C THR A 338 -7.92 -4.63 -9.20
N ALA A 339 -7.59 -3.76 -8.23
CA ALA A 339 -6.51 -2.80 -8.38
C ALA A 339 -5.16 -3.48 -8.68
N PHE A 340 -4.80 -4.52 -7.93
CA PHE A 340 -3.59 -5.28 -8.20
C PHE A 340 -3.67 -6.14 -9.48
N ALA A 341 -4.87 -6.56 -9.91
CA ALA A 341 -5.04 -7.20 -11.21
C ALA A 341 -4.72 -6.25 -12.37
N MET A 342 -5.08 -4.95 -12.28
CA MET A 342 -4.70 -3.93 -13.26
C MET A 342 -3.17 -3.81 -13.38
N VAL A 343 -2.47 -3.91 -12.25
CA VAL A 343 -1.00 -3.90 -12.20
C VAL A 343 -0.42 -5.17 -12.83
N ARG A 344 -0.83 -6.36 -12.34
CA ARG A 344 -0.32 -7.65 -12.82
C ARG A 344 -0.60 -7.91 -14.30
N SER A 345 -1.71 -7.39 -14.82
CA SER A 345 -2.06 -7.43 -16.26
C SER A 345 -1.32 -6.40 -17.10
N ARG A 346 -0.42 -5.60 -16.49
CA ARG A 346 0.35 -4.53 -17.15
C ARG A 346 -0.51 -3.41 -17.76
N ARG A 347 -1.74 -3.21 -17.25
CA ARG A 347 -2.57 -2.06 -17.63
C ARG A 347 -2.04 -0.78 -16.96
N VAL A 348 -1.53 -0.88 -15.74
CA VAL A 348 -0.69 0.16 -15.14
C VAL A 348 0.69 0.02 -15.77
N SER A 349 1.05 0.96 -16.63
CA SER A 349 2.24 0.91 -17.49
C SER A 349 3.50 1.46 -16.81
N THR A 350 3.32 2.40 -15.88
CA THR A 350 4.42 3.03 -15.14
C THR A 350 4.13 3.02 -13.64
N VAL A 351 5.14 2.70 -12.86
CA VAL A 351 5.11 2.81 -11.39
C VAL A 351 6.25 3.70 -10.92
N VAL A 352 5.95 4.61 -9.99
CA VAL A 352 6.94 5.50 -9.37
C VAL A 352 7.11 5.06 -7.92
N LEU A 353 8.29 4.62 -7.54
CA LEU A 353 8.59 4.07 -6.22
C LEU A 353 9.70 4.86 -5.50
N GLY A 354 9.68 4.87 -4.18
CA GLY A 354 10.83 5.28 -3.38
C GLY A 354 11.87 4.16 -3.31
N GLY A 355 13.13 4.51 -3.01
CA GLY A 355 14.22 3.54 -2.89
C GLY A 355 15.10 3.76 -1.67
N PHE A 356 15.54 2.65 -1.03
CA PHE A 356 16.63 2.66 -0.06
C PHE A 356 17.97 2.37 -0.75
N GLN A 357 17.96 1.42 -1.70
CA GLN A 357 19.09 1.13 -2.60
C GLN A 357 18.56 0.71 -3.97
N VAL A 358 19.32 1.07 -5.02
CA VAL A 358 19.17 0.53 -6.38
C VAL A 358 20.53 0.01 -6.81
N SER A 359 20.58 -1.21 -7.36
CA SER A 359 21.82 -1.78 -7.89
C SER A 359 22.04 -1.41 -9.36
N ALA A 360 23.29 -1.53 -9.81
CA ALA A 360 23.66 -1.37 -11.23
C ALA A 360 22.92 -2.37 -12.15
N GLY A 361 22.50 -3.52 -11.61
CA GLY A 361 21.68 -4.51 -12.33
C GLY A 361 20.17 -4.21 -12.29
N GLY A 362 19.74 -3.06 -11.75
CA GLY A 362 18.34 -2.67 -11.67
C GLY A 362 17.55 -3.31 -10.52
N ASP A 363 18.20 -3.94 -9.54
CA ASP A 363 17.50 -4.42 -8.36
C ASP A 363 17.03 -3.26 -7.48
N LEU A 364 15.87 -3.42 -6.87
CA LEU A 364 15.30 -2.44 -5.93
C LEU A 364 15.22 -3.02 -4.52
N ALA A 365 15.67 -2.26 -3.53
CA ALA A 365 15.43 -2.50 -2.11
C ALA A 365 14.75 -1.26 -1.49
N ASN A 366 13.51 -1.41 -0.99
CA ASN A 366 12.75 -0.27 -0.47
C ASN A 366 11.79 -0.59 0.69
N TRP A 367 11.79 -1.81 1.25
CA TRP A 367 10.78 -2.20 2.23
C TRP A 367 11.30 -2.37 3.65
N THR A 368 12.59 -2.65 3.84
CA THR A 368 13.21 -2.73 5.18
C THR A 368 14.67 -2.34 5.13
N VAL A 369 15.14 -1.81 6.26
CA VAL A 369 16.58 -1.61 6.55
C VAL A 369 16.92 -2.55 7.70
N PRO A 370 17.82 -3.52 7.49
CA PRO A 370 18.19 -4.49 8.52
C PRO A 370 18.59 -3.83 9.84
N ALA A 371 18.25 -4.46 10.97
CA ALA A 371 18.51 -4.04 12.35
C ALA A 371 17.76 -2.77 12.83
N THR A 372 16.97 -2.09 11.99
CA THR A 372 16.30 -0.86 12.43
C THR A 372 14.78 -0.97 12.52
N ARG A 373 14.14 -1.79 11.66
CA ARG A 373 12.67 -1.86 11.57
C ARG A 373 12.17 -3.28 11.28
N VAL A 374 10.93 -3.56 11.69
CA VAL A 374 10.20 -4.77 11.29
C VAL A 374 9.96 -4.79 9.78
N GLY A 375 9.83 -3.61 9.18
CA GLY A 375 9.59 -3.45 7.75
C GLY A 375 8.11 -3.36 7.38
N GLY A 376 7.88 -3.02 6.13
CA GLY A 376 6.56 -2.96 5.52
C GLY A 376 6.71 -3.14 4.02
N ILE A 377 6.30 -4.30 3.50
CA ILE A 377 6.42 -4.62 2.07
C ILE A 377 5.48 -3.74 1.27
N GLY A 378 4.24 -3.57 1.74
CA GLY A 378 3.21 -2.85 1.01
C GLY A 378 2.96 -3.44 -0.37
N GLY A 379 2.63 -2.59 -1.34
CA GLY A 379 2.40 -2.96 -2.74
C GLY A 379 3.65 -3.02 -3.61
N ALA A 380 4.80 -2.55 -3.10
CA ALA A 380 5.99 -2.34 -3.94
C ALA A 380 6.49 -3.60 -4.66
N MET A 381 6.44 -4.78 -4.02
CA MET A 381 6.84 -6.04 -4.67
C MET A 381 5.91 -6.42 -5.81
N ASP A 382 4.59 -6.26 -5.64
CA ASP A 382 3.60 -6.55 -6.69
C ASP A 382 3.75 -5.57 -7.85
N LEU A 383 3.92 -4.27 -7.55
CA LEU A 383 4.12 -3.21 -8.53
C LEU A 383 5.38 -3.43 -9.37
N ALA A 384 6.51 -3.71 -8.73
CA ALA A 384 7.80 -3.90 -9.39
C ALA A 384 7.87 -5.22 -10.19
N ALA A 385 7.25 -6.32 -9.69
CA ALA A 385 7.28 -7.61 -10.35
C ALA A 385 6.36 -7.71 -11.59
N ALA A 386 5.43 -6.78 -11.77
CA ALA A 386 4.46 -6.81 -12.86
C ALA A 386 5.06 -6.59 -14.25
N GLY A 387 6.29 -6.05 -14.34
CA GLY A 387 6.95 -5.70 -15.59
C GLY A 387 6.45 -4.39 -16.20
N ALA A 388 5.92 -3.50 -15.38
CA ALA A 388 5.72 -2.09 -15.70
C ALA A 388 7.07 -1.36 -15.75
N ARG A 389 7.09 -0.16 -16.34
CA ARG A 389 8.25 0.73 -16.26
C ARG A 389 8.39 1.26 -14.83
N VAL A 390 9.50 0.95 -14.18
CA VAL A 390 9.74 1.36 -12.79
C VAL A 390 10.66 2.58 -12.76
N LEU A 391 10.12 3.71 -12.30
CA LEU A 391 10.86 4.91 -11.97
C LEU A 391 11.10 4.93 -10.46
N VAL A 392 12.33 5.14 -10.03
CA VAL A 392 12.65 5.29 -8.62
C VAL A 392 13.00 6.75 -8.34
N VAL A 393 12.25 7.39 -7.42
CA VAL A 393 12.58 8.73 -6.92
C VAL A 393 13.10 8.64 -5.50
N MET A 394 14.34 9.07 -5.28
CA MET A 394 15.01 8.99 -3.98
C MET A 394 16.18 9.96 -3.90
N PHE A 395 16.60 10.33 -2.69
CA PHE A 395 17.86 11.05 -2.52
C PHE A 395 19.05 10.17 -2.93
N HIS A 396 20.08 10.76 -3.48
CA HIS A 396 21.28 10.06 -3.93
C HIS A 396 22.06 9.39 -2.78
N LEU A 397 22.11 10.07 -1.65
CA LEU A 397 22.78 9.59 -0.45
C LEU A 397 21.79 9.27 0.68
N THR A 398 22.22 8.50 1.66
CA THR A 398 21.54 8.33 2.95
C THR A 398 21.72 9.59 3.81
N ARG A 399 21.05 9.68 4.97
CA ARG A 399 21.22 10.82 5.90
C ARG A 399 22.65 10.91 6.47
N ASP A 400 23.34 9.80 6.55
CA ASP A 400 24.72 9.66 7.02
C ASP A 400 25.74 9.66 5.87
N GLY A 401 25.34 10.12 4.67
CA GLY A 401 26.22 10.36 3.53
C GLY A 401 26.62 9.13 2.74
N ARG A 402 26.03 7.96 2.97
CA ARG A 402 26.35 6.74 2.19
C ARG A 402 25.60 6.70 0.87
N PRO A 403 26.22 6.23 -0.22
CA PRO A 403 25.57 6.04 -1.52
C PRO A 403 24.37 5.08 -1.45
N LYS A 404 23.32 5.41 -2.19
CA LYS A 404 22.15 4.55 -2.38
C LYS A 404 22.12 3.88 -3.76
N LEU A 405 22.89 4.40 -4.71
CA LEU A 405 23.21 3.75 -5.97
C LEU A 405 24.45 2.89 -5.77
N VAL A 406 24.28 1.57 -5.87
CA VAL A 406 25.29 0.59 -5.46
C VAL A 406 25.51 -0.46 -6.56
N GLU A 407 26.65 -1.15 -6.54
CA GLU A 407 26.88 -2.23 -7.47
C GLU A 407 25.90 -3.39 -7.22
N ARG A 408 25.65 -3.74 -5.94
CA ARG A 408 24.66 -4.74 -5.50
C ARG A 408 23.96 -4.25 -4.25
N CYS A 409 22.64 -4.47 -4.18
CA CYS A 409 21.88 -4.14 -2.99
C CYS A 409 22.36 -5.00 -1.79
N THR A 410 22.55 -4.36 -0.65
CA THR A 410 22.87 -5.02 0.62
C THR A 410 21.64 -5.18 1.51
N TYR A 411 20.56 -4.48 1.20
CA TYR A 411 19.28 -4.61 1.86
C TYR A 411 18.39 -5.66 1.16
N PRO A 412 17.43 -6.26 1.88
CA PRO A 412 16.51 -7.22 1.29
C PRO A 412 15.78 -6.66 0.07
N LEU A 413 15.83 -7.40 -1.03
CA LEU A 413 15.25 -6.96 -2.29
C LEU A 413 13.72 -6.87 -2.24
N THR A 414 13.21 -5.84 -2.89
CA THR A 414 11.80 -5.70 -3.27
C THR A 414 11.52 -6.45 -4.57
N ALA A 415 12.36 -6.26 -5.58
CA ALA A 415 12.35 -7.00 -6.82
C ALA A 415 13.75 -6.94 -7.48
N ALA A 416 14.08 -7.96 -8.27
CA ALA A 416 15.30 -8.01 -9.04
C ALA A 416 15.09 -7.45 -10.43
N ALA A 417 16.11 -6.77 -10.99
CA ALA A 417 16.20 -6.28 -12.36
C ALA A 417 14.92 -5.58 -12.85
N CYS A 418 14.34 -4.70 -12.03
CA CYS A 418 13.05 -4.06 -12.31
C CYS A 418 13.14 -2.57 -12.60
N VAL A 419 14.18 -1.88 -12.11
CA VAL A 419 14.32 -0.42 -12.22
C VAL A 419 14.79 -0.03 -13.61
N SER A 420 14.10 0.93 -14.23
CA SER A 420 14.48 1.47 -15.53
C SER A 420 15.13 2.87 -15.43
N THR A 421 14.76 3.66 -14.42
CA THR A 421 15.28 5.02 -14.26
C THR A 421 15.27 5.39 -12.78
N VAL A 422 16.33 6.06 -12.34
CA VAL A 422 16.43 6.65 -11.01
C VAL A 422 16.52 8.15 -11.12
N ILE A 423 15.66 8.86 -10.39
CA ILE A 423 15.65 10.31 -10.26
C ILE A 423 16.11 10.63 -8.84
N THR A 424 17.21 11.38 -8.73
CA THR A 424 17.74 11.81 -7.44
C THR A 424 17.77 13.33 -7.33
N ASP A 425 18.15 13.81 -6.17
CA ASP A 425 18.45 15.23 -5.96
C ASP A 425 19.67 15.73 -6.75
N LEU A 426 20.50 14.82 -7.32
CA LEU A 426 21.71 15.16 -8.07
C LEU A 426 21.63 14.80 -9.56
N ALA A 427 20.84 13.79 -9.94
CA ALA A 427 20.91 13.21 -11.29
C ALA A 427 19.66 12.46 -11.74
N VAL A 428 19.48 12.33 -13.06
CA VAL A 428 18.64 11.33 -13.70
C VAL A 428 19.55 10.26 -14.32
N ILE A 429 19.34 9.03 -13.88
CA ILE A 429 20.17 7.87 -14.25
C ILE A 429 19.28 6.76 -14.82
N GLU A 430 19.52 6.36 -16.04
CA GLU A 430 18.90 5.16 -16.62
C GLU A 430 19.63 3.91 -16.15
N VAL A 431 18.91 2.81 -16.11
CA VAL A 431 19.45 1.48 -15.82
C VAL A 431 19.18 0.59 -17.03
N ASP A 432 20.25 0.09 -17.65
CA ASP A 432 20.20 -0.82 -18.79
C ASP A 432 21.14 -2.03 -18.59
N ASP A 433 21.28 -2.88 -19.59
CA ASP A 433 22.15 -4.08 -19.55
C ASP A 433 23.63 -3.74 -19.25
N GLY A 434 24.05 -2.50 -19.50
CA GLY A 434 25.41 -2.02 -19.18
C GLY A 434 25.53 -1.39 -17.78
N GLY A 435 24.47 -1.39 -16.97
CA GLY A 435 24.43 -0.77 -15.65
C GLY A 435 23.91 0.67 -15.66
N PHE A 436 24.44 1.51 -14.78
CA PHE A 436 24.03 2.90 -14.66
C PHE A 436 24.52 3.77 -15.82
N LEU A 437 23.62 4.56 -16.40
CA LEU A 437 23.89 5.54 -17.45
C LEU A 437 23.36 6.92 -17.02
N LEU A 438 24.26 7.86 -16.75
CA LEU A 438 23.95 9.24 -16.39
C LEU A 438 23.39 9.97 -17.62
N ARG A 439 22.16 10.46 -17.52
CA ARG A 439 21.46 11.22 -18.55
C ARG A 439 21.44 12.72 -18.27
N GLU A 440 21.15 13.07 -17.01
CA GLU A 440 21.04 14.48 -16.62
C GLU A 440 21.66 14.69 -15.24
N VAL A 441 22.21 15.88 -15.03
CA VAL A 441 22.69 16.33 -13.74
C VAL A 441 21.82 17.48 -13.22
N ALA A 442 21.72 17.63 -11.89
CA ALA A 442 21.04 18.79 -11.33
C ALA A 442 21.79 20.08 -11.70
N PRO A 443 21.11 21.24 -11.79
CA PRO A 443 21.75 22.51 -12.15
C PRO A 443 22.94 22.83 -11.25
N GLY A 444 24.10 23.08 -11.87
CA GLY A 444 25.35 23.40 -11.18
C GLY A 444 26.10 22.18 -10.61
N VAL A 445 25.60 20.95 -10.80
CA VAL A 445 26.29 19.71 -10.38
C VAL A 445 27.23 19.23 -11.49
N ALA A 446 28.49 18.98 -11.15
CA ALA A 446 29.43 18.40 -12.10
C ALA A 446 29.25 16.87 -12.22
N VAL A 447 29.51 16.31 -13.40
CA VAL A 447 29.46 14.86 -13.66
C VAL A 447 30.34 14.07 -12.67
N ASP A 448 31.52 14.60 -12.34
CA ASP A 448 32.47 13.95 -11.45
C ASP A 448 31.96 13.94 -10.01
N GLU A 449 31.23 14.96 -9.55
CA GLU A 449 30.54 14.94 -8.25
C GLU A 449 29.55 13.79 -8.14
N VAL A 450 28.75 13.53 -9.22
CA VAL A 450 27.81 12.42 -9.22
C VAL A 450 28.53 11.07 -9.19
N ARG A 451 29.69 10.97 -9.89
CA ARG A 451 30.52 9.74 -9.88
C ARG A 451 31.08 9.44 -8.50
N GLU A 452 31.60 10.45 -7.81
CA GLU A 452 32.21 10.29 -6.46
C GLU A 452 31.22 9.76 -5.43
N VAL A 453 29.94 10.12 -5.55
CA VAL A 453 28.89 9.71 -4.62
C VAL A 453 28.06 8.50 -5.09
N THR A 454 28.45 7.88 -6.21
CA THR A 454 27.83 6.65 -6.74
C THR A 454 28.75 5.46 -6.49
N ALA A 455 28.28 4.48 -5.69
CA ALA A 455 29.07 3.29 -5.33
C ALA A 455 28.92 2.16 -6.36
N ALA A 456 28.97 2.51 -7.65
CA ALA A 456 28.96 1.59 -8.78
C ALA A 456 29.54 2.28 -10.01
N PRO A 457 30.01 1.54 -11.03
CA PRO A 457 30.41 2.14 -12.30
C PRO A 457 29.28 2.97 -12.90
N LEU A 458 29.58 4.22 -13.26
CA LEU A 458 28.64 5.15 -13.86
C LEU A 458 29.10 5.57 -15.25
N ARG A 459 28.44 5.05 -16.28
CA ARG A 459 28.62 5.50 -17.66
C ARG A 459 27.97 6.87 -17.83
N VAL A 460 28.47 7.68 -18.73
CA VAL A 460 27.94 9.00 -19.03
C VAL A 460 27.46 9.03 -20.47
N ALA A 461 26.23 9.46 -20.67
CA ALA A 461 25.68 9.66 -22.00
C ALA A 461 26.46 10.72 -22.76
N THR A 462 26.59 10.56 -24.07
CA THR A 462 27.27 11.54 -24.94
C THR A 462 26.56 12.89 -25.02
N ASP A 463 25.27 12.90 -24.69
CA ASP A 463 24.34 14.02 -24.68
C ASP A 463 23.90 14.39 -23.26
N VAL A 464 24.74 14.10 -22.24
CA VAL A 464 24.45 14.48 -20.86
C VAL A 464 24.22 16.00 -20.74
N ARG A 465 23.18 16.39 -20.00
CA ARG A 465 22.76 17.81 -19.88
C ARG A 465 22.29 18.11 -18.46
N GLU A 466 22.08 19.35 -18.15
CA GLU A 466 21.39 19.76 -16.92
C GLU A 466 19.90 19.41 -16.98
N MET A 467 19.31 19.13 -15.81
CA MET A 467 17.88 18.88 -15.68
C MET A 467 17.08 20.14 -16.04
N GLU A 468 16.08 19.96 -16.89
CA GLU A 468 15.05 20.96 -17.17
C GLU A 468 13.76 20.60 -16.40
N PHE A 469 13.05 21.65 -15.95
CA PHE A 469 11.83 21.55 -15.13
C PHE A 469 10.60 22.19 -15.79
N SER A 470 10.71 22.66 -17.03
CA SER A 470 9.60 23.11 -17.87
C SER A 470 9.36 22.09 -18.98
N ALA A 471 8.08 21.86 -19.34
CA ALA A 471 7.70 21.10 -20.52
C ALA A 471 7.95 21.91 -21.79
#